data_532cf4dffda0da2942ae68e6c92574b8
#
_entry.id   532cf4dffda0da2942ae68e6c92574b8
#
_cell.length_a   1.000
_cell.length_b   1.000
_cell.length_c   1.000
_cell.angle_alpha   90.00
_cell.angle_beta   90.00
_cell.angle_gamma   90.00
#
_symmetry.space_group_name_H-M   'P 1'
#
loop_
_entity.id
_entity.type
_entity.pdbx_description
1 polymer ?
#
loop_
_entity_poly.entity_id
_entity_poly.type
_entity_poly.pdbx_seq_one_letter_code
_entity_poly.pdbx_strand_id
1 'polypeptide(L)'
;MKGIEGVKSIYPVCYKAALLQSSKFFDTIQLASGTDSVVQKQEIMGIVMKGVNDEYDWGFIHKHLIAGRLPKHENTQISQEILVSSKIATNLNFHINDEVLVFFVKDQPISKRYKVVGIFNTGLEEFDKKIVFCDIREVQRIGDFGISTEINLEDTISKSGTILLRAKVSGNVKDLLFDWGNGPDVYGGVLVNQLRDTSIRLIVHQMDYTRNKSIPLDTSFITFNCKGKQIDILDLKRELNGNISRQDISTNSFLLFSNNQDIEVSIRAGKGTYADFVTGYEIQINNWEDLKGIEGNVKSAIEMKPTKHNELLQIQNILDTEGDLFAWLSFLDYNVIIIVVLMLLIGIINVGSAMLVLIVVRTNFIGILKALGTTNWSIRKIFLIQAAYLILKGMLIGNLIGISLCLIQMQFGLFILDPSIYYLDKVPVELTFIDWFLINFITFSICILALVIPSYVVTRISPTKAIRFN
;
A
#
# COMPACT_ATOMS: atom_id res chain seq x y z
N MET A 1 12.14 1.27 -17.19
CA MET A 1 11.34 2.17 -16.34
C MET A 1 12.15 3.21 -15.56
N LYS A 2 13.38 2.94 -15.08
CA LYS A 2 14.23 3.92 -14.34
C LYS A 2 14.61 5.22 -15.10
N GLY A 3 14.18 5.43 -16.35
CA GLY A 3 14.45 6.64 -17.14
C GLY A 3 13.21 7.44 -17.50
N ILE A 4 12.06 7.16 -16.88
CA ILE A 4 10.82 7.90 -17.14
C ILE A 4 10.82 9.16 -16.26
N GLU A 5 10.60 10.31 -16.89
CA GLU A 5 10.54 11.59 -16.20
C GLU A 5 9.45 11.60 -15.12
N GLY A 6 9.77 12.09 -13.93
CA GLY A 6 8.88 12.13 -12.77
C GLY A 6 8.94 10.89 -11.86
N VAL A 7 9.53 9.76 -12.31
CA VAL A 7 9.73 8.57 -11.49
C VAL A 7 10.96 8.76 -10.61
N LYS A 8 10.80 8.68 -9.29
CA LYS A 8 11.88 8.77 -8.30
C LYS A 8 12.60 7.43 -8.15
N SER A 9 11.84 6.37 -7.92
CA SER A 9 12.38 5.02 -7.68
C SER A 9 11.34 3.96 -7.95
N ILE A 10 11.82 2.71 -8.13
CA ILE A 10 10.98 1.54 -8.40
C ILE A 10 11.50 0.41 -7.54
N TYR A 11 10.61 -0.19 -6.74
CA TYR A 11 10.93 -1.27 -5.82
C TYR A 11 10.09 -2.51 -6.11
N PRO A 12 10.71 -3.70 -6.19
CA PRO A 12 9.97 -4.93 -6.24
C PRO A 12 9.29 -5.19 -4.89
N VAL A 13 8.04 -5.63 -4.92
CA VAL A 13 7.27 -5.97 -3.72
C VAL A 13 6.51 -7.27 -3.90
N CYS A 14 6.36 -7.99 -2.80
CA CYS A 14 5.52 -9.19 -2.75
C CYS A 14 4.47 -9.04 -1.66
N TYR A 15 3.23 -9.33 -2.00
CA TYR A 15 2.11 -9.32 -1.06
C TYR A 15 1.57 -10.72 -0.88
N LYS A 16 1.31 -11.12 0.36
CA LYS A 16 0.64 -12.39 0.71
C LYS A 16 -0.29 -12.18 1.88
N ALA A 17 -1.56 -12.52 1.68
CA ALA A 17 -2.52 -12.57 2.78
C ALA A 17 -2.16 -13.68 3.76
N ALA A 18 -2.27 -13.38 5.04
CA ALA A 18 -1.95 -14.30 6.13
C ALA A 18 -2.82 -14.01 7.36
N LEU A 19 -2.82 -14.95 8.30
CA LEU A 19 -3.46 -14.81 9.59
C LEU A 19 -2.38 -14.76 10.67
N LEU A 20 -2.38 -13.71 11.44
CA LEU A 20 -1.45 -13.51 12.56
C LEU A 20 -2.16 -13.88 13.85
N GLN A 21 -1.54 -14.74 14.65
CA GLN A 21 -2.11 -15.27 15.89
C GLN A 21 -1.34 -14.74 17.09
N SER A 22 -2.08 -14.25 18.10
CA SER A 22 -1.50 -13.83 19.36
C SER A 22 -0.96 -15.03 20.14
N SER A 23 0.01 -14.78 21.03
CA SER A 23 0.27 -15.70 22.13
C SER A 23 -0.97 -15.76 23.01
N LYS A 24 -1.08 -16.85 23.79
CA LYS A 24 -2.17 -16.96 24.78
C LYS A 24 -1.92 -15.93 25.88
N PHE A 25 -2.86 -15.03 26.08
CA PHE A 25 -2.81 -14.05 27.15
C PHE A 25 -4.06 -14.15 28.05
N PHE A 26 -3.94 -13.65 29.26
CA PHE A 26 -5.05 -13.62 30.21
C PHE A 26 -5.71 -12.25 30.16
N ASP A 27 -7.02 -12.23 29.95
CA ASP A 27 -7.83 -11.02 29.95
C ASP A 27 -8.88 -11.10 31.06
N THR A 28 -9.14 -9.99 31.73
CA THR A 28 -10.11 -9.90 32.79
C THR A 28 -11.46 -9.44 32.23
N ILE A 29 -12.44 -10.32 32.23
CA ILE A 29 -13.80 -10.01 31.77
C ILE A 29 -14.70 -9.81 32.99
N GLN A 30 -15.38 -8.66 33.04
CA GLN A 30 -16.48 -8.47 34.01
C GLN A 30 -17.70 -9.27 33.56
N LEU A 31 -18.08 -10.24 34.35
CA LEU A 31 -19.33 -10.97 34.14
C LEU A 31 -20.54 -10.08 34.52
N ALA A 32 -21.69 -10.37 33.91
CA ALA A 32 -22.96 -9.71 34.22
C ALA A 32 -23.35 -9.75 35.71
N SER A 33 -22.71 -10.64 36.49
CA SER A 33 -22.83 -10.77 37.95
C SER A 33 -21.97 -9.79 38.75
N GLY A 34 -21.16 -8.94 38.09
CA GLY A 34 -20.25 -7.98 38.75
C GLY A 34 -18.95 -8.60 39.30
N THR A 35 -18.67 -9.88 39.02
CA THR A 35 -17.42 -10.54 39.41
C THR A 35 -16.44 -10.56 38.22
N ASP A 36 -15.18 -10.23 38.49
CA ASP A 36 -14.11 -10.33 37.51
C ASP A 36 -13.71 -11.80 37.29
N SER A 37 -13.73 -12.24 36.04
CA SER A 37 -13.25 -13.58 35.67
C SER A 37 -12.06 -13.43 34.72
N VAL A 38 -10.97 -14.15 35.01
CA VAL A 38 -9.78 -14.21 34.17
C VAL A 38 -9.98 -15.29 33.13
N VAL A 39 -10.06 -14.89 31.87
CA VAL A 39 -10.23 -15.81 30.72
C VAL A 39 -8.96 -15.80 29.87
N GLN A 40 -8.52 -17.02 29.51
CA GLN A 40 -7.42 -17.15 28.54
C GLN A 40 -7.94 -16.88 27.15
N LYS A 41 -7.42 -15.83 26.53
CA LYS A 41 -7.74 -15.42 25.14
C LYS A 41 -6.60 -15.71 24.19
N GLN A 42 -6.96 -15.97 22.95
CA GLN A 42 -6.05 -16.04 21.83
C GLN A 42 -6.76 -15.42 20.63
N GLU A 43 -6.20 -14.37 20.10
CA GLU A 43 -6.80 -13.59 19.01
C GLU A 43 -6.12 -13.91 17.68
N ILE A 44 -6.87 -13.84 16.59
CA ILE A 44 -6.40 -14.03 15.23
C ILE A 44 -6.81 -12.83 14.41
N MET A 45 -5.87 -12.29 13.65
CA MET A 45 -6.08 -11.12 12.82
C MET A 45 -5.63 -11.39 11.39
N GLY A 46 -6.47 -11.01 10.41
CA GLY A 46 -6.10 -11.03 9.01
C GLY A 46 -5.13 -9.90 8.68
N ILE A 47 -4.01 -10.23 8.05
CA ILE A 47 -2.96 -9.30 7.67
C ILE A 47 -2.53 -9.52 6.22
N VAL A 48 -1.81 -8.56 5.68
CA VAL A 48 -1.09 -8.67 4.42
C VAL A 48 0.41 -8.52 4.72
N MET A 49 1.15 -9.59 4.52
CA MET A 49 2.62 -9.53 4.57
C MET A 49 3.13 -8.85 3.31
N LYS A 50 3.81 -7.73 3.49
CA LYS A 50 4.51 -6.98 2.45
C LYS A 50 5.98 -7.28 2.51
N GLY A 51 6.43 -8.12 1.59
CA GLY A 51 7.84 -8.43 1.41
C GLY A 51 8.53 -7.33 0.63
N VAL A 52 9.62 -6.80 1.17
CA VAL A 52 10.45 -5.77 0.55
C VAL A 52 11.91 -6.19 0.56
N ASN A 53 12.69 -5.66 -0.38
CA ASN A 53 14.12 -5.91 -0.48
C ASN A 53 14.95 -4.87 0.28
N ASP A 54 16.26 -5.03 0.28
CA ASP A 54 17.24 -4.14 0.92
C ASP A 54 17.31 -2.73 0.27
N GLU A 55 16.94 -2.61 -1.01
CA GLU A 55 16.90 -1.32 -1.72
C GLU A 55 15.64 -0.50 -1.41
N TYR A 56 14.66 -1.05 -0.68
CA TYR A 56 13.39 -0.38 -0.38
C TYR A 56 13.59 0.91 0.42
N ASP A 57 12.92 1.99 0.02
CA ASP A 57 13.00 3.27 0.74
C ASP A 57 12.21 3.23 2.06
N TRP A 58 12.94 2.99 3.13
CA TRP A 58 12.40 3.00 4.49
C TRP A 58 12.17 4.39 5.08
N GLY A 59 12.44 5.48 4.34
CA GLY A 59 12.43 6.85 4.86
C GLY A 59 11.12 7.24 5.52
N PHE A 60 9.98 6.85 4.92
CA PHE A 60 8.66 7.09 5.49
C PHE A 60 8.43 6.27 6.77
N ILE A 61 8.63 4.97 6.71
CA ILE A 61 8.42 4.06 7.85
C ILE A 61 9.38 4.37 9.00
N HIS A 62 10.63 4.73 8.69
CA HIS A 62 11.61 5.10 9.71
C HIS A 62 11.19 6.33 10.51
N LYS A 63 10.57 7.33 9.88
CA LYS A 63 10.01 8.52 10.57
C LYS A 63 8.84 8.17 11.49
N HIS A 64 8.12 7.10 11.19
CA HIS A 64 6.94 6.64 11.94
C HIS A 64 7.23 5.44 12.85
N LEU A 65 8.51 5.08 13.03
CA LEU A 65 8.91 4.02 13.93
C LEU A 65 8.77 4.47 15.38
N ILE A 66 7.94 3.77 16.16
CA ILE A 66 7.70 4.08 17.57
C ILE A 66 8.73 3.39 18.46
N ALA A 67 9.03 2.11 18.14
CA ALA A 67 9.90 1.29 18.99
C ALA A 67 10.63 0.22 18.17
N GLY A 68 11.81 -0.19 18.64
CA GLY A 68 12.60 -1.22 17.98
C GLY A 68 13.43 -0.73 16.81
N ARG A 69 13.52 -1.56 15.77
CA ARG A 69 14.31 -1.30 14.57
C ARG A 69 13.66 -1.86 13.31
N LEU A 70 14.16 -1.47 12.16
CA LEU A 70 13.78 -2.07 10.88
C LEU A 70 14.32 -3.51 10.76
N PRO A 71 13.63 -4.39 10.01
CA PRO A 71 14.11 -5.74 9.72
C PRO A 71 15.46 -5.72 9.03
N LYS A 72 16.34 -6.63 9.39
CA LYS A 72 17.64 -6.80 8.73
C LYS A 72 17.52 -7.72 7.54
N HIS A 73 18.14 -7.33 6.45
CA HIS A 73 18.32 -8.19 5.29
C HIS A 73 19.74 -8.78 5.32
N GLU A 74 19.84 -10.10 5.43
CA GLU A 74 21.11 -10.83 5.34
C GLU A 74 21.22 -11.49 3.97
N ASN A 75 22.37 -11.36 3.31
CA ASN A 75 22.56 -11.92 1.98
C ASN A 75 22.59 -13.46 1.98
N THR A 76 22.94 -14.08 3.11
CA THR A 76 23.14 -15.52 3.23
C THR A 76 21.91 -16.28 3.70
N GLN A 77 21.04 -15.66 4.50
CA GLN A 77 19.85 -16.28 5.06
C GLN A 77 18.62 -15.39 4.88
N ILE A 78 17.46 -16.04 4.70
CA ILE A 78 16.17 -15.35 4.65
C ILE A 78 15.80 -14.92 6.06
N SER A 79 15.58 -13.63 6.26
CA SER A 79 15.23 -13.08 7.55
C SER A 79 13.81 -13.47 7.96
N GLN A 80 13.65 -13.93 9.20
CA GLN A 80 12.35 -14.21 9.83
C GLN A 80 11.89 -13.05 10.73
N GLU A 81 12.40 -11.86 10.47
CA GLU A 81 12.04 -10.66 11.19
C GLU A 81 10.85 -9.97 10.53
N ILE A 82 9.94 -9.45 11.37
CA ILE A 82 8.80 -8.67 10.91
C ILE A 82 8.70 -7.34 11.63
N LEU A 83 8.15 -6.37 10.92
CA LEU A 83 7.79 -5.06 11.44
C LEU A 83 6.27 -4.95 11.42
N VAL A 84 5.67 -4.72 12.59
CA VAL A 84 4.22 -4.63 12.77
C VAL A 84 3.81 -3.20 13.12
N SER A 85 2.55 -2.86 12.85
CA SER A 85 2.02 -1.57 13.30
C SER A 85 1.67 -1.57 14.79
N SER A 86 1.55 -0.40 15.38
CA SER A 86 1.08 -0.22 16.76
C SER A 86 -0.33 -0.77 16.96
N LYS A 87 -1.19 -0.68 15.94
CA LYS A 87 -2.56 -1.19 15.97
C LYS A 87 -2.58 -2.72 16.06
N ILE A 88 -1.79 -3.39 15.22
CA ILE A 88 -1.64 -4.85 15.26
C ILE A 88 -1.01 -5.27 16.59
N ALA A 89 0.05 -4.58 17.03
CA ALA A 89 0.73 -4.88 18.28
C ALA A 89 -0.21 -4.76 19.50
N THR A 90 -1.03 -3.72 19.56
CA THR A 90 -2.00 -3.52 20.65
C THR A 90 -3.11 -4.57 20.62
N ASN A 91 -3.69 -4.84 19.43
CA ASN A 91 -4.80 -5.79 19.32
C ASN A 91 -4.38 -7.23 19.67
N LEU A 92 -3.17 -7.62 19.30
CA LEU A 92 -2.66 -8.97 19.51
C LEU A 92 -1.71 -9.09 20.72
N ASN A 93 -1.54 -7.99 21.47
CA ASN A 93 -0.64 -7.89 22.63
C ASN A 93 0.79 -8.32 22.32
N PHE A 94 1.37 -7.79 21.24
CA PHE A 94 2.76 -8.06 20.84
C PHE A 94 3.72 -7.01 21.37
N HIS A 95 4.89 -7.49 21.77
CA HIS A 95 6.02 -6.68 22.19
C HIS A 95 7.23 -6.92 21.29
N ILE A 96 8.21 -6.03 21.38
CA ILE A 96 9.47 -6.22 20.65
C ILE A 96 10.18 -7.48 21.14
N ASN A 97 10.70 -8.25 20.20
CA ASN A 97 11.34 -9.56 20.33
C ASN A 97 10.39 -10.74 20.59
N ASP A 98 9.08 -10.53 20.57
CA ASP A 98 8.13 -11.65 20.64
C ASP A 98 8.24 -12.53 19.39
N GLU A 99 8.11 -13.84 19.58
CA GLU A 99 7.90 -14.80 18.51
C GLU A 99 6.41 -14.98 18.25
N VAL A 100 5.98 -14.67 17.04
CA VAL A 100 4.58 -14.72 16.63
C VAL A 100 4.36 -15.78 15.56
N LEU A 101 3.19 -16.39 15.57
CA LEU A 101 2.83 -17.43 14.62
C LEU A 101 1.97 -16.83 13.50
N VAL A 102 2.42 -17.03 12.25
CA VAL A 102 1.71 -16.59 11.05
C VAL A 102 1.26 -17.80 10.26
N PHE A 103 -0.03 -17.85 9.92
CA PHE A 103 -0.64 -18.89 9.11
C PHE A 103 -0.89 -18.38 7.70
N PHE A 104 -0.45 -19.15 6.72
CA PHE A 104 -0.71 -18.89 5.32
C PHE A 104 -1.76 -19.85 4.80
N VAL A 105 -2.80 -19.27 4.17
CA VAL A 105 -3.89 -20.05 3.60
C VAL A 105 -3.40 -20.61 2.25
N LYS A 106 -3.25 -21.92 2.23
CA LYS A 106 -2.94 -22.75 1.06
C LYS A 106 -3.80 -24.01 1.12
N ASP A 107 -3.71 -24.88 0.09
CA ASP A 107 -4.36 -26.19 0.08
C ASP A 107 -4.03 -27.00 1.36
N GLN A 108 -2.78 -26.88 1.83
CA GLN A 108 -2.38 -27.28 3.18
C GLN A 108 -1.91 -26.03 3.93
N PRO A 109 -2.56 -25.66 5.07
CA PRO A 109 -2.16 -24.52 5.85
C PRO A 109 -0.71 -24.65 6.33
N ILE A 110 0.08 -23.62 6.05
CA ILE A 110 1.48 -23.54 6.49
C ILE A 110 1.54 -22.52 7.62
N SER A 111 2.16 -22.89 8.74
CA SER A 111 2.45 -21.96 9.82
C SER A 111 3.95 -21.73 9.95
N LYS A 112 4.34 -20.48 10.19
CA LYS A 112 5.72 -20.09 10.44
C LYS A 112 5.83 -19.12 11.58
N ARG A 113 6.96 -19.16 12.28
CA ARG A 113 7.28 -18.24 13.37
C ARG A 113 8.11 -17.08 12.85
N TYR A 114 7.77 -15.89 13.29
CA TYR A 114 8.48 -14.66 12.99
C TYR A 114 8.76 -13.89 14.27
N LYS A 115 9.84 -13.13 14.26
CA LYS A 115 10.24 -12.29 15.38
C LYS A 115 9.83 -10.84 15.10
N VAL A 116 9.09 -10.23 16.02
CA VAL A 116 8.74 -8.81 15.97
C VAL A 116 9.96 -7.99 16.35
N VAL A 117 10.53 -7.21 15.42
CA VAL A 117 11.75 -6.42 15.65
C VAL A 117 11.49 -4.93 15.77
N GLY A 118 10.32 -4.46 15.36
CA GLY A 118 9.94 -3.06 15.50
C GLY A 118 8.44 -2.85 15.37
N ILE A 119 8.01 -1.69 15.86
CA ILE A 119 6.61 -1.25 15.85
C ILE A 119 6.56 0.14 15.25
N PHE A 120 5.70 0.33 14.23
CA PHE A 120 5.47 1.60 13.56
C PHE A 120 4.04 2.10 13.73
N ASN A 121 3.81 3.40 13.48
CA ASN A 121 2.47 3.99 13.41
C ASN A 121 2.46 5.08 12.35
N THR A 122 1.76 4.83 11.25
CA THR A 122 1.66 5.81 10.16
C THR A 122 0.54 6.83 10.40
N GLY A 123 -0.38 6.53 11.33
CA GLY A 123 -1.62 7.29 11.53
C GLY A 123 -2.72 6.94 10.50
N LEU A 124 -2.43 6.13 9.50
CA LEU A 124 -3.40 5.63 8.53
C LEU A 124 -3.99 4.31 9.03
N GLU A 125 -5.16 4.36 9.66
CA GLU A 125 -5.72 3.21 10.37
C GLU A 125 -5.90 1.97 9.48
N GLU A 126 -6.39 2.15 8.24
CA GLU A 126 -6.59 1.05 7.29
C GLU A 126 -5.29 0.38 6.88
N PHE A 127 -4.20 1.14 6.74
CA PHE A 127 -2.87 0.63 6.47
C PHE A 127 -2.30 -0.07 7.71
N ASP A 128 -2.41 0.57 8.86
CA ASP A 128 -1.86 0.09 10.12
C ASP A 128 -2.59 -1.16 10.65
N LYS A 129 -3.84 -1.40 10.26
CA LYS A 129 -4.58 -2.64 10.59
C LYS A 129 -4.13 -3.84 9.77
N LYS A 130 -3.57 -3.65 8.59
CA LYS A 130 -3.40 -4.74 7.61
C LYS A 130 -1.95 -5.07 7.29
N ILE A 131 -1.06 -4.08 7.23
CA ILE A 131 0.27 -4.26 6.64
C ILE A 131 1.30 -4.67 7.69
N VAL A 132 2.04 -5.75 7.37
CA VAL A 132 3.20 -6.22 8.11
C VAL A 132 4.38 -6.35 7.15
N PHE A 133 5.49 -5.68 7.44
CA PHE A 133 6.68 -5.75 6.59
C PHE A 133 7.58 -6.93 6.94
N CYS A 134 8.16 -7.56 5.92
CA CYS A 134 9.10 -8.67 6.06
C CYS A 134 10.08 -8.74 4.87
N ASP A 135 10.97 -9.71 4.89
CA ASP A 135 11.89 -10.00 3.77
C ASP A 135 11.10 -10.49 2.54
N ILE A 136 11.35 -9.89 1.37
CA ILE A 136 10.70 -10.25 0.12
C ILE A 136 10.88 -11.73 -0.23
N ARG A 137 12.09 -12.28 0.01
CA ARG A 137 12.43 -13.68 -0.27
C ARG A 137 11.56 -14.67 0.51
N GLU A 138 11.13 -14.26 1.72
CA GLU A 138 10.23 -15.07 2.53
C GLU A 138 8.84 -15.17 1.91
N VAL A 139 8.29 -14.03 1.46
CA VAL A 139 6.98 -14.00 0.78
C VAL A 139 7.04 -14.72 -0.57
N GLN A 140 8.13 -14.54 -1.32
CA GLN A 140 8.36 -15.24 -2.58
C GLN A 140 8.37 -16.77 -2.38
N ARG A 141 9.05 -17.25 -1.32
CA ARG A 141 9.13 -18.69 -1.00
C ARG A 141 7.80 -19.29 -0.57
N ILE A 142 6.98 -18.50 0.17
CA ILE A 142 5.66 -18.94 0.65
C ILE A 142 4.60 -18.74 -0.42
N GLY A 143 4.77 -17.73 -1.27
CA GLY A 143 3.90 -17.48 -2.42
C GLY A 143 3.99 -18.66 -3.40
N ASP A 144 2.91 -18.88 -4.16
CA ASP A 144 2.94 -19.87 -5.26
C ASP A 144 3.52 -19.21 -6.52
N PHE A 145 4.63 -18.51 -6.36
CA PHE A 145 5.33 -17.83 -7.44
C PHE A 145 6.29 -18.76 -8.16
N GLY A 146 6.35 -18.63 -9.47
CA GLY A 146 7.25 -19.43 -10.28
C GLY A 146 6.93 -20.92 -10.23
N ILE A 147 7.96 -21.74 -10.35
CA ILE A 147 7.87 -23.19 -10.24
C ILE A 147 8.91 -23.74 -9.28
N SER A 148 8.58 -24.85 -8.66
CA SER A 148 9.54 -25.73 -8.00
C SER A 148 9.40 -27.13 -8.59
N THR A 149 10.53 -27.75 -8.90
CA THR A 149 10.56 -29.07 -9.56
C THR A 149 11.10 -30.12 -8.61
N GLU A 150 10.46 -31.29 -8.64
CA GLU A 150 10.87 -32.46 -7.92
C GLU A 150 10.69 -33.68 -8.84
N ILE A 151 11.57 -34.68 -8.73
CA ILE A 151 11.41 -35.95 -9.43
C ILE A 151 10.68 -36.89 -8.48
N ASN A 152 9.52 -37.40 -8.90
CA ASN A 152 8.78 -38.39 -8.15
C ASN A 152 9.03 -39.79 -8.79
N LEU A 153 9.26 -40.78 -7.92
CA LEU A 153 9.37 -42.15 -8.32
C LEU A 153 7.99 -42.80 -8.13
N GLU A 154 7.35 -43.18 -9.25
CA GLU A 154 6.07 -43.88 -9.17
C GLU A 154 6.23 -45.32 -8.76
N ASP A 155 5.38 -45.80 -7.86
CA ASP A 155 5.41 -47.16 -7.28
C ASP A 155 5.03 -48.27 -8.27
N THR A 156 4.72 -47.93 -9.51
CA THR A 156 4.42 -48.90 -10.56
C THR A 156 5.69 -49.50 -11.10
N ILE A 157 6.23 -50.47 -10.37
CA ILE A 157 7.16 -51.42 -10.98
C ILE A 157 6.33 -52.15 -12.02
N SER A 158 6.46 -51.73 -13.27
CA SER A 158 5.81 -52.42 -14.37
C SER A 158 6.32 -53.88 -14.42
N LYS A 159 5.43 -54.82 -14.71
CA LYS A 159 5.82 -56.20 -15.01
C LYS A 159 6.93 -56.33 -16.10
N SER A 160 7.27 -55.22 -16.73
CA SER A 160 8.30 -55.07 -17.74
C SER A 160 9.72 -54.76 -17.19
N GLY A 161 9.91 -54.68 -15.87
CA GLY A 161 11.23 -54.34 -15.29
C GLY A 161 11.70 -52.91 -15.52
N THR A 162 10.75 -51.96 -15.50
CA THR A 162 11.03 -50.54 -15.69
C THR A 162 10.49 -49.70 -14.54
N ILE A 163 11.20 -48.65 -14.16
CA ILE A 163 10.76 -47.64 -13.19
C ILE A 163 10.33 -46.39 -13.94
N LEU A 164 9.17 -45.83 -13.61
CA LEU A 164 8.72 -44.58 -14.15
C LEU A 164 9.14 -43.45 -13.18
N LEU A 165 10.02 -42.58 -13.66
CA LEU A 165 10.29 -41.29 -12.99
C LEU A 165 9.36 -40.23 -13.59
N ARG A 166 8.68 -39.50 -12.76
CA ARG A 166 7.77 -38.43 -13.17
C ARG A 166 8.18 -37.09 -12.60
N ALA A 167 8.16 -36.07 -13.44
CA ALA A 167 8.33 -34.70 -13.00
C ALA A 167 7.12 -34.27 -12.16
N LYS A 168 7.36 -33.82 -10.94
CA LYS A 168 6.39 -33.15 -10.10
C LYS A 168 6.74 -31.69 -10.09
N VAL A 169 5.88 -30.86 -10.68
CA VAL A 169 6.05 -29.41 -10.74
C VAL A 169 4.97 -28.76 -9.90
N SER A 170 5.36 -27.93 -8.97
CA SER A 170 4.47 -27.08 -8.20
C SER A 170 4.67 -25.63 -8.59
N GLY A 171 3.58 -24.87 -8.72
CA GLY A 171 3.59 -23.48 -9.14
C GLY A 171 2.60 -23.19 -10.27
N ASN A 172 2.51 -21.95 -10.68
CA ASN A 172 1.48 -21.48 -11.62
C ASN A 172 2.06 -21.00 -12.96
N VAL A 173 2.99 -21.78 -13.53
CA VAL A 173 3.55 -21.51 -14.87
C VAL A 173 2.96 -22.47 -15.87
N LYS A 174 2.52 -21.97 -17.03
CA LYS A 174 1.95 -22.73 -18.12
C LYS A 174 3.00 -23.06 -19.18
N ASP A 175 2.66 -23.97 -20.09
CA ASP A 175 3.49 -24.32 -21.26
C ASP A 175 4.89 -24.83 -20.88
N LEU A 176 4.92 -25.77 -19.94
CA LEU A 176 6.14 -26.40 -19.47
C LEU A 176 6.59 -27.51 -20.40
N LEU A 177 7.89 -27.57 -20.63
CA LEU A 177 8.60 -28.65 -21.33
C LEU A 177 9.59 -29.29 -20.37
N PHE A 178 9.83 -30.59 -20.54
CA PHE A 178 10.66 -31.42 -19.67
C PHE A 178 11.84 -31.98 -20.44
N ASP A 179 13.05 -31.75 -19.96
CA ASP A 179 14.25 -32.28 -20.53
C ASP A 179 14.92 -33.26 -19.56
N TRP A 180 14.87 -34.54 -19.92
CA TRP A 180 15.50 -35.64 -19.21
C TRP A 180 16.91 -35.99 -19.76
N GLY A 181 17.48 -35.14 -20.60
CA GLY A 181 18.79 -35.31 -21.24
C GLY A 181 18.71 -35.50 -22.75
N ASN A 182 17.51 -35.57 -23.33
CA ASN A 182 17.27 -35.76 -24.77
C ASN A 182 16.75 -34.50 -25.47
N GLY A 183 16.72 -33.39 -24.75
CA GLY A 183 16.11 -32.11 -25.17
C GLY A 183 14.70 -31.91 -24.65
N PRO A 184 14.19 -30.64 -24.66
CA PRO A 184 12.90 -30.29 -24.10
C PRO A 184 11.74 -30.94 -24.86
N ASP A 185 10.86 -31.65 -24.15
CA ASP A 185 9.67 -32.30 -24.68
C ASP A 185 8.47 -32.09 -23.75
N VAL A 186 7.27 -32.38 -24.21
CA VAL A 186 6.01 -32.31 -23.43
C VAL A 186 5.87 -33.46 -22.43
N TYR A 187 6.65 -34.50 -22.53
CA TYR A 187 6.55 -35.66 -21.67
C TYR A 187 7.21 -35.46 -20.30
N GLY A 188 6.39 -35.40 -19.27
CA GLY A 188 6.83 -35.23 -17.88
C GLY A 188 7.37 -36.50 -17.21
N GLY A 189 7.62 -37.59 -17.95
CA GLY A 189 8.10 -38.84 -17.38
C GLY A 189 9.14 -39.56 -18.24
N VAL A 190 10.02 -40.29 -17.59
CA VAL A 190 11.04 -41.13 -18.26
C VAL A 190 11.05 -42.52 -17.64
N LEU A 191 11.23 -43.54 -18.50
CA LEU A 191 11.37 -44.95 -18.10
C LEU A 191 12.85 -45.29 -17.92
N VAL A 192 13.16 -45.87 -16.75
CA VAL A 192 14.49 -46.36 -16.43
C VAL A 192 14.45 -47.89 -16.43
N ASN A 193 15.23 -48.50 -17.30
CA ASN A 193 15.23 -49.96 -17.48
C ASN A 193 16.26 -50.70 -16.62
N GLN A 194 17.30 -49.99 -16.15
CA GLN A 194 18.36 -50.58 -15.32
C GLN A 194 18.80 -49.55 -14.27
N LEU A 195 19.05 -50.03 -13.06
CA LEU A 195 19.64 -49.21 -12.00
C LEU A 195 21.12 -49.51 -11.87
N ARG A 196 21.91 -48.48 -11.89
CA ARG A 196 23.35 -48.44 -11.60
C ARG A 196 23.66 -47.13 -10.90
N ASP A 197 24.88 -47.01 -10.41
CA ASP A 197 25.30 -45.71 -9.86
C ASP A 197 25.16 -44.63 -10.94
N THR A 198 24.10 -43.85 -10.83
CA THR A 198 23.79 -42.82 -11.81
C THR A 198 22.98 -41.66 -11.17
N SER A 199 23.16 -40.51 -11.75
CA SER A 199 22.36 -39.34 -11.42
C SER A 199 21.60 -38.89 -12.67
N ILE A 200 20.26 -38.88 -12.57
CA ILE A 200 19.38 -38.43 -13.65
C ILE A 200 18.98 -37.01 -13.34
N ARG A 201 19.15 -36.15 -14.33
CA ARG A 201 18.84 -34.74 -14.28
C ARG A 201 17.52 -34.48 -15.02
N LEU A 202 16.64 -33.72 -14.41
CA LEU A 202 15.45 -33.15 -15.03
C LEU A 202 15.63 -31.63 -15.11
N ILE A 203 15.54 -31.07 -16.30
CA ILE A 203 15.42 -29.60 -16.47
C ILE A 203 14.02 -29.30 -16.96
N VAL A 204 13.35 -28.41 -16.27
CA VAL A 204 12.03 -27.91 -16.71
C VAL A 204 12.19 -26.57 -17.41
N HIS A 205 11.62 -26.48 -18.60
CA HIS A 205 11.68 -25.31 -19.47
C HIS A 205 10.30 -24.69 -19.64
N GLN A 206 10.27 -23.41 -19.95
CA GLN A 206 9.08 -22.71 -20.44
C GLN A 206 9.28 -22.34 -21.92
N MET A 207 8.21 -22.48 -22.72
CA MET A 207 8.28 -22.05 -24.11
C MET A 207 8.13 -20.54 -24.22
N ASP A 208 9.12 -19.88 -24.80
CA ASP A 208 9.04 -18.47 -25.19
C ASP A 208 8.55 -18.38 -26.65
N TYR A 209 7.26 -18.14 -26.79
CA TYR A 209 6.63 -18.05 -28.13
C TYR A 209 7.08 -16.83 -28.94
N THR A 210 7.58 -15.78 -28.27
CA THR A 210 8.05 -14.57 -28.97
C THR A 210 9.38 -14.80 -29.67
N ARG A 211 10.23 -15.66 -29.10
CA ARG A 211 11.56 -16.01 -29.61
C ARG A 211 11.62 -17.40 -30.21
N ASN A 212 10.53 -18.14 -30.15
CA ASN A 212 10.46 -19.57 -30.56
C ASN A 212 11.57 -20.41 -29.92
N LYS A 213 11.83 -20.20 -28.63
CA LYS A 213 12.92 -20.84 -27.88
C LYS A 213 12.43 -21.27 -26.50
N SER A 214 12.92 -22.43 -26.04
CA SER A 214 12.69 -22.86 -24.65
C SER A 214 13.72 -22.22 -23.72
N ILE A 215 13.22 -21.74 -22.58
CA ILE A 215 14.04 -21.14 -21.52
C ILE A 215 14.06 -22.09 -20.32
N PRO A 216 15.23 -22.54 -19.84
CA PRO A 216 15.31 -23.37 -18.65
C PRO A 216 14.87 -22.58 -17.42
N LEU A 217 13.97 -23.16 -16.63
CA LEU A 217 13.44 -22.56 -15.42
C LEU A 217 14.07 -23.15 -14.17
N ASP A 218 14.04 -24.49 -14.03
CA ASP A 218 14.51 -25.14 -12.82
C ASP A 218 15.10 -26.51 -13.13
N THR A 219 15.96 -27.04 -12.22
CA THR A 219 16.66 -28.29 -12.42
C THR A 219 16.64 -29.13 -11.15
N SER A 220 16.14 -30.35 -11.23
CA SER A 220 16.13 -31.32 -10.16
C SER A 220 16.95 -32.58 -10.53
N PHE A 221 17.36 -33.34 -9.52
CA PHE A 221 18.18 -34.51 -9.68
C PHE A 221 17.63 -35.67 -8.86
N ILE A 222 17.74 -36.89 -9.41
CA ILE A 222 17.58 -38.11 -8.66
C ILE A 222 18.85 -38.93 -8.81
N THR A 223 19.42 -39.37 -7.71
CA THR A 223 20.67 -40.14 -7.70
C THR A 223 20.42 -41.49 -7.09
N PHE A 224 20.84 -42.55 -7.78
CA PHE A 224 20.81 -43.93 -7.31
C PHE A 224 22.23 -44.36 -6.96
N ASN A 225 22.41 -44.82 -5.72
CA ASN A 225 23.69 -45.37 -5.26
C ASN A 225 23.52 -46.88 -5.06
N CYS A 226 23.98 -47.63 -6.02
CA CYS A 226 23.89 -49.11 -6.09
C CYS A 226 25.18 -49.79 -5.62
N LYS A 227 26.12 -49.04 -5.02
CA LYS A 227 27.43 -49.58 -4.53
C LYS A 227 28.23 -50.31 -5.61
N GLY A 228 28.24 -49.77 -6.83
CA GLY A 228 28.99 -50.31 -7.96
C GLY A 228 28.37 -51.52 -8.68
N LYS A 229 27.14 -51.90 -8.31
CA LYS A 229 26.47 -53.05 -8.91
C LYS A 229 25.34 -52.60 -9.85
N GLN A 230 25.09 -53.41 -10.86
CA GLN A 230 23.90 -53.29 -11.70
C GLN A 230 22.79 -54.14 -11.11
N ILE A 231 21.61 -53.53 -10.93
CA ILE A 231 20.49 -54.15 -10.24
C ILE A 231 19.30 -54.28 -11.20
N ASP A 232 18.70 -55.46 -11.21
CA ASP A 232 17.48 -55.72 -11.97
C ASP A 232 16.26 -55.13 -11.24
N ILE A 233 15.44 -54.39 -11.96
CA ILE A 233 14.27 -53.66 -11.41
C ILE A 233 13.15 -54.62 -11.00
N LEU A 234 13.10 -55.81 -11.58
CA LEU A 234 12.07 -56.83 -11.25
C LEU A 234 12.10 -57.27 -9.79
N ASP A 235 13.24 -57.12 -9.10
CA ASP A 235 13.45 -57.56 -7.73
C ASP A 235 13.31 -56.44 -6.71
N LEU A 236 12.94 -55.25 -7.12
CA LEU A 236 12.84 -54.07 -6.24
C LEU A 236 11.57 -54.08 -5.38
N LYS A 237 11.76 -53.94 -4.08
CA LYS A 237 10.67 -53.64 -3.10
C LYS A 237 10.95 -52.30 -2.42
N ARG A 238 9.93 -51.51 -2.30
CA ARG A 238 9.98 -50.25 -1.53
C ARG A 238 9.54 -50.52 -0.10
N GLU A 239 10.41 -50.35 0.86
CA GLU A 239 10.02 -50.27 2.28
C GLU A 239 9.92 -48.79 2.69
N LEU A 240 8.71 -48.41 3.10
CA LEU A 240 8.39 -47.07 3.64
C LEU A 240 8.75 -46.90 5.11
N ASN A 241 9.66 -47.72 5.66
CA ASN A 241 10.04 -47.67 7.07
C ASN A 241 11.45 -47.11 7.23
N GLY A 242 11.55 -45.83 7.40
CA GLY A 242 12.78 -45.20 7.86
C GLY A 242 12.49 -43.78 8.32
N ASN A 243 12.86 -43.48 9.55
CA ASN A 243 12.90 -42.12 10.06
C ASN A 243 13.75 -41.26 9.12
N ILE A 244 13.08 -40.54 8.23
CA ILE A 244 13.74 -39.54 7.39
C ILE A 244 14.12 -38.40 8.31
N SER A 245 15.37 -38.33 8.74
CA SER A 245 15.88 -37.14 9.40
C SER A 245 15.89 -36.03 8.35
N ARG A 246 14.91 -35.14 8.43
CA ARG A 246 14.85 -33.89 7.64
C ARG A 246 15.98 -32.98 8.11
N GLN A 247 17.16 -33.12 7.53
CA GLN A 247 18.25 -32.19 7.78
C GLN A 247 18.41 -31.13 6.65
N ASP A 248 17.82 -31.37 5.49
CA ASP A 248 17.81 -30.39 4.40
C ASP A 248 16.45 -30.42 3.68
N ILE A 249 15.81 -29.27 3.57
CA ILE A 249 14.49 -29.11 2.93
C ILE A 249 14.53 -29.44 1.43
N SER A 250 15.72 -29.50 0.84
CA SER A 250 15.95 -29.70 -0.59
C SER A 250 16.32 -31.14 -1.01
N THR A 251 16.54 -32.06 -0.06
CA THR A 251 16.97 -33.42 -0.39
C THR A 251 16.18 -34.44 0.40
N ASN A 252 15.45 -35.31 -0.29
CA ASN A 252 14.77 -36.47 0.26
C ASN A 252 15.57 -37.72 -0.05
N SER A 253 15.97 -38.49 0.96
CA SER A 253 16.66 -39.78 0.79
C SER A 253 15.81 -40.91 1.32
N PHE A 254 15.73 -42.03 0.60
CA PHE A 254 15.04 -43.25 1.00
C PHE A 254 15.78 -44.46 0.47
N LEU A 255 15.49 -45.63 1.04
CA LEU A 255 16.09 -46.88 0.64
C LEU A 255 15.12 -47.67 -0.22
N LEU A 256 15.65 -48.27 -1.31
CA LEU A 256 15.00 -49.31 -2.07
C LEU A 256 15.73 -50.63 -1.76
N PHE A 257 15.00 -51.71 -1.65
CA PHE A 257 15.55 -53.01 -1.33
C PHE A 257 15.41 -53.97 -2.55
N SER A 258 16.47 -54.69 -2.85
CA SER A 258 16.46 -55.74 -3.83
C SER A 258 17.34 -56.88 -3.36
N ASN A 259 16.81 -58.11 -3.22
CA ASN A 259 17.53 -59.36 -2.92
C ASN A 259 18.77 -59.18 -2.03
N ASN A 260 18.60 -58.70 -0.79
CA ASN A 260 19.66 -58.40 0.18
C ASN A 260 20.59 -57.24 -0.16
N GLN A 261 20.21 -56.33 -1.01
CA GLN A 261 20.97 -55.11 -1.30
C GLN A 261 20.14 -53.84 -1.08
N ASP A 262 20.72 -52.91 -0.38
CA ASP A 262 20.13 -51.61 -0.12
C ASP A 262 20.62 -50.65 -1.21
N ILE A 263 19.67 -50.01 -1.88
CA ILE A 263 19.91 -48.95 -2.85
C ILE A 263 19.52 -47.64 -2.19
N GLU A 264 20.47 -46.76 -2.00
CA GLU A 264 20.18 -45.43 -1.51
C GLU A 264 19.75 -44.55 -2.68
N VAL A 265 18.54 -43.98 -2.56
CA VAL A 265 18.02 -43.03 -3.52
C VAL A 265 17.94 -41.66 -2.87
N SER A 266 18.59 -40.68 -3.45
CA SER A 266 18.51 -39.29 -3.02
C SER A 266 17.86 -38.44 -4.13
N ILE A 267 16.83 -37.71 -3.75
CA ILE A 267 16.14 -36.76 -4.63
C ILE A 267 16.51 -35.37 -4.16
N ARG A 268 17.13 -34.59 -5.03
CA ARG A 268 17.41 -33.18 -4.83
C ARG A 268 16.43 -32.37 -5.66
N ALA A 269 15.50 -31.71 -4.97
CA ALA A 269 14.56 -30.79 -5.60
C ALA A 269 15.30 -29.60 -6.24
N GLY A 270 14.70 -29.00 -7.23
CA GLY A 270 15.19 -27.78 -7.84
C GLY A 270 15.19 -26.62 -6.84
N LYS A 271 16.00 -25.62 -7.13
CA LYS A 271 16.04 -24.38 -6.33
C LYS A 271 14.74 -23.59 -6.42
N GLY A 272 13.97 -23.83 -7.48
CA GLY A 272 12.78 -23.09 -7.83
C GLY A 272 13.08 -21.73 -8.45
N THR A 273 12.07 -21.15 -9.09
CA THR A 273 12.17 -19.83 -9.73
C THR A 273 11.46 -18.74 -8.94
N TYR A 274 11.04 -19.04 -7.72
CA TYR A 274 10.26 -18.10 -6.91
C TYR A 274 10.95 -16.74 -6.74
N ALA A 275 12.29 -16.71 -6.71
CA ALA A 275 13.07 -15.49 -6.54
C ALA A 275 12.99 -14.51 -7.74
N ASP A 276 12.62 -15.04 -8.92
CA ASP A 276 12.47 -14.22 -10.15
C ASP A 276 11.09 -13.56 -10.27
N PHE A 277 10.15 -13.89 -9.38
CA PHE A 277 8.78 -13.42 -9.41
C PHE A 277 8.48 -12.48 -8.25
N VAL A 278 7.71 -11.45 -8.54
CA VAL A 278 7.21 -10.48 -7.57
C VAL A 278 5.71 -10.24 -7.83
N THR A 279 4.96 -9.84 -6.82
CA THR A 279 3.55 -9.49 -6.99
C THR A 279 3.40 -8.22 -7.84
N GLY A 280 4.36 -7.30 -7.71
CA GLY A 280 4.36 -6.05 -8.45
C GLY A 280 5.57 -5.18 -8.13
N TYR A 281 5.52 -3.98 -8.67
CA TYR A 281 6.53 -2.96 -8.44
C TYR A 281 5.86 -1.71 -7.89
N GLU A 282 6.34 -1.21 -6.77
CA GLU A 282 5.95 0.10 -6.26
C GLU A 282 6.80 1.17 -6.94
N ILE A 283 6.12 2.15 -7.54
CA ILE A 283 6.74 3.28 -8.21
C ILE A 283 6.54 4.51 -7.34
N GLN A 284 7.63 5.06 -6.84
CA GLN A 284 7.63 6.35 -6.16
C GLN A 284 7.78 7.47 -7.19
N ILE A 285 6.99 8.52 -7.03
CA ILE A 285 7.01 9.71 -7.87
C ILE A 285 7.62 10.90 -7.14
N ASN A 286 8.12 11.88 -7.89
CA ASN A 286 8.72 13.09 -7.31
C ASN A 286 7.64 14.04 -6.80
N ASN A 287 6.62 14.29 -7.60
CA ASN A 287 5.54 15.23 -7.30
C ASN A 287 4.18 14.55 -7.41
N TRP A 288 3.33 14.80 -6.44
CA TRP A 288 1.97 14.30 -6.42
C TRP A 288 1.10 14.86 -7.56
N GLU A 289 1.29 16.12 -7.90
CA GLU A 289 0.51 16.82 -8.93
C GLU A 289 0.67 16.20 -10.32
N ASP A 290 1.82 15.58 -10.59
CA ASP A 290 2.15 14.95 -11.86
C ASP A 290 1.70 13.48 -11.97
N LEU A 291 0.99 12.94 -10.95
CA LEU A 291 0.63 11.53 -10.88
C LEU A 291 0.00 11.00 -12.17
N LYS A 292 -1.01 11.68 -12.70
CA LYS A 292 -1.72 11.25 -13.92
C LYS A 292 -0.83 11.29 -15.17
N GLY A 293 0.05 12.29 -15.27
CA GLY A 293 1.01 12.41 -16.37
C GLY A 293 2.04 11.28 -16.33
N ILE A 294 2.59 11.01 -15.14
CA ILE A 294 3.56 9.93 -14.92
C ILE A 294 2.92 8.57 -15.17
N GLU A 295 1.69 8.34 -14.69
CA GLU A 295 0.92 7.12 -14.97
C GLU A 295 0.79 6.86 -16.47
N GLY A 296 0.40 7.89 -17.25
CA GLY A 296 0.32 7.80 -18.71
C GLY A 296 1.64 7.43 -19.36
N ASN A 297 2.75 8.01 -18.90
CA ASN A 297 4.09 7.71 -19.40
C ASN A 297 4.54 6.28 -19.05
N VAL A 298 4.29 5.85 -17.84
CA VAL A 298 4.61 4.47 -17.40
C VAL A 298 3.73 3.48 -18.16
N LYS A 299 2.43 3.76 -18.31
CA LYS A 299 1.50 2.92 -19.06
C LYS A 299 1.95 2.70 -20.49
N SER A 300 2.30 3.76 -21.21
CA SER A 300 2.81 3.68 -22.57
C SER A 300 4.15 2.92 -22.69
N ALA A 301 4.97 2.95 -21.64
CA ALA A 301 6.24 2.23 -21.61
C ALA A 301 6.10 0.73 -21.44
N ILE A 302 5.04 0.24 -20.76
CA ILE A 302 4.83 -1.19 -20.47
C ILE A 302 3.64 -1.80 -21.22
N GLU A 303 2.75 -0.98 -21.79
CA GLU A 303 1.56 -1.45 -22.48
C GLU A 303 1.95 -2.38 -23.65
N MET A 304 1.29 -3.53 -23.72
CA MET A 304 1.55 -4.59 -24.70
C MET A 304 2.98 -5.15 -24.73
N LYS A 305 3.81 -4.86 -23.71
CA LYS A 305 5.14 -5.45 -23.59
C LYS A 305 5.10 -6.57 -22.55
N PRO A 306 5.10 -7.83 -22.95
CA PRO A 306 5.13 -8.93 -22.00
C PRO A 306 6.45 -8.96 -21.25
N THR A 307 6.41 -9.42 -20.00
CA THR A 307 7.59 -9.70 -19.21
C THR A 307 8.39 -10.88 -19.79
N LYS A 308 9.56 -11.17 -19.22
CA LYS A 308 10.37 -12.33 -19.58
C LYS A 308 9.59 -13.66 -19.50
N HIS A 309 8.57 -13.71 -18.65
CA HIS A 309 7.71 -14.88 -18.44
C HIS A 309 6.35 -14.77 -19.14
N ASN A 310 6.23 -13.90 -20.14
CA ASN A 310 5.03 -13.71 -20.97
C ASN A 310 3.81 -13.17 -20.20
N GLU A 311 4.02 -12.47 -19.10
CA GLU A 311 2.97 -11.83 -18.30
C GLU A 311 2.83 -10.36 -18.69
N LEU A 312 1.59 -9.86 -18.72
CA LEU A 312 1.28 -8.45 -18.95
C LEU A 312 1.18 -7.72 -17.60
N LEU A 313 1.91 -6.61 -17.49
CA LEU A 313 1.83 -5.76 -16.31
C LEU A 313 0.65 -4.81 -16.43
N GLN A 314 -0.08 -4.64 -15.33
CA GLN A 314 -1.12 -3.62 -15.18
C GLN A 314 -0.63 -2.54 -14.24
N ILE A 315 -1.04 -1.30 -14.53
CA ILE A 315 -0.79 -0.16 -13.65
C ILE A 315 -2.04 0.13 -12.87
N GLN A 316 -1.86 0.38 -11.60
CA GLN A 316 -2.85 0.94 -10.70
C GLN A 316 -2.21 2.09 -9.94
N ASN A 317 -2.85 3.24 -9.93
CA ASN A 317 -2.42 4.34 -9.09
C ASN A 317 -3.11 4.26 -7.71
N ILE A 318 -2.61 5.03 -6.77
CA ILE A 318 -3.16 5.02 -5.41
C ILE A 318 -4.59 5.58 -5.34
N LEU A 319 -4.97 6.46 -6.28
CA LEU A 319 -6.35 6.98 -6.36
C LEU A 319 -7.34 5.88 -6.75
N ASP A 320 -6.89 4.90 -7.55
CA ASP A 320 -7.72 3.76 -7.95
C ASP A 320 -7.79 2.70 -6.85
N THR A 321 -6.68 2.52 -6.12
CA THR A 321 -6.58 1.52 -5.06
C THR A 321 -7.29 1.98 -3.78
N GLU A 322 -7.14 3.25 -3.41
CA GLU A 322 -7.71 3.85 -2.21
C GLU A 322 -8.80 4.88 -2.57
N GLY A 323 -9.61 4.56 -3.60
CA GLY A 323 -10.61 5.46 -4.16
C GLY A 323 -11.60 6.01 -3.14
N ASP A 324 -12.04 5.18 -2.19
CA ASP A 324 -12.98 5.58 -1.13
C ASP A 324 -12.40 6.66 -0.22
N LEU A 325 -11.13 6.54 0.14
CA LEU A 325 -10.41 7.55 0.95
C LEU A 325 -10.33 8.89 0.22
N PHE A 326 -9.94 8.87 -1.05
CA PHE A 326 -9.83 10.10 -1.84
C PHE A 326 -11.19 10.69 -2.19
N ALA A 327 -12.22 9.89 -2.40
CA ALA A 327 -13.60 10.36 -2.56
C ALA A 327 -14.10 11.07 -1.28
N TRP A 328 -13.80 10.52 -0.11
CA TRP A 328 -14.13 11.14 1.17
C TRP A 328 -13.37 12.46 1.38
N LEU A 329 -12.07 12.52 1.06
CA LEU A 329 -11.31 13.79 1.12
C LEU A 329 -11.90 14.85 0.19
N SER A 330 -12.25 14.48 -1.04
CA SER A 330 -12.88 15.39 -2.01
C SER A 330 -14.23 15.90 -1.50
N PHE A 331 -15.00 15.06 -0.81
CA PHE A 331 -16.27 15.47 -0.19
C PHE A 331 -16.06 16.52 0.91
N LEU A 332 -14.99 16.40 1.70
CA LEU A 332 -14.62 17.42 2.70
C LEU A 332 -14.29 18.77 2.04
N ASP A 333 -13.55 18.75 0.92
CA ASP A 333 -13.23 19.97 0.16
C ASP A 333 -14.47 20.69 -0.33
N TYR A 334 -15.46 19.96 -0.87
CA TYR A 334 -16.75 20.55 -1.27
C TYR A 334 -17.50 21.18 -0.09
N ASN A 335 -17.51 20.55 1.09
CA ASN A 335 -18.13 21.11 2.27
C ASN A 335 -17.46 22.44 2.70
N VAL A 336 -16.13 22.50 2.65
CA VAL A 336 -15.39 23.73 2.97
C VAL A 336 -15.74 24.83 1.97
N ILE A 337 -15.80 24.54 0.68
CA ILE A 337 -16.18 25.52 -0.35
C ILE A 337 -17.59 26.08 -0.08
N ILE A 338 -18.56 25.21 0.22
CA ILE A 338 -19.94 25.61 0.53
C ILE A 338 -19.97 26.56 1.73
N ILE A 339 -19.25 26.22 2.82
CA ILE A 339 -19.19 27.04 4.03
C ILE A 339 -18.57 28.40 3.73
N VAL A 340 -17.47 28.45 2.98
CA VAL A 340 -16.80 29.70 2.57
C VAL A 340 -17.74 30.59 1.75
N VAL A 341 -18.45 30.01 0.78
CA VAL A 341 -19.43 30.75 -0.05
C VAL A 341 -20.56 31.30 0.81
N LEU A 342 -21.11 30.53 1.73
CA LEU A 342 -22.15 30.99 2.65
C LEU A 342 -21.66 32.12 3.56
N MET A 343 -20.46 32.00 4.14
CA MET A 343 -19.84 33.04 4.96
C MET A 343 -19.60 34.32 4.16
N LEU A 344 -19.14 34.21 2.92
CA LEU A 344 -18.97 35.36 2.03
C LEU A 344 -20.30 36.07 1.76
N LEU A 345 -21.36 35.30 1.48
CA LEU A 345 -22.71 35.85 1.23
C LEU A 345 -23.24 36.58 2.45
N ILE A 346 -23.12 36.01 3.64
CA ILE A 346 -23.49 36.66 4.91
C ILE A 346 -22.67 37.94 5.11
N GLY A 347 -21.39 37.91 4.85
CA GLY A 347 -20.51 39.08 4.92
C GLY A 347 -20.94 40.21 3.98
N ILE A 348 -21.27 39.88 2.73
CA ILE A 348 -21.79 40.84 1.74
C ILE A 348 -23.09 41.50 2.21
N ILE A 349 -24.05 40.71 2.72
CA ILE A 349 -25.33 41.23 3.22
C ILE A 349 -25.11 42.17 4.42
N ASN A 350 -24.25 41.79 5.36
CA ASN A 350 -23.95 42.59 6.54
C ASN A 350 -23.28 43.92 6.17
N VAL A 351 -22.27 43.91 5.32
CA VAL A 351 -21.59 45.15 4.90
C VAL A 351 -22.52 46.00 4.01
N GLY A 352 -23.33 45.36 3.16
CA GLY A 352 -24.35 46.03 2.35
C GLY A 352 -25.37 46.74 3.19
N SER A 353 -25.91 46.10 4.23
CA SER A 353 -26.84 46.67 5.18
C SER A 353 -26.21 47.84 5.95
N ALA A 354 -24.99 47.70 6.44
CA ALA A 354 -24.25 48.76 7.11
C ALA A 354 -24.06 49.99 6.19
N MET A 355 -23.73 49.75 4.91
CA MET A 355 -23.58 50.80 3.92
C MET A 355 -24.93 51.52 3.66
N LEU A 356 -26.05 50.81 3.55
CA LEU A 356 -27.37 51.39 3.37
C LEU A 356 -27.73 52.29 4.55
N VAL A 357 -27.53 51.84 5.78
CA VAL A 357 -27.76 52.64 7.00
C VAL A 357 -26.88 53.90 6.97
N LEU A 358 -25.61 53.78 6.61
CA LEU A 358 -24.69 54.91 6.51
C LEU A 358 -25.15 55.93 5.47
N ILE A 359 -25.65 55.50 4.30
CA ILE A 359 -26.21 56.38 3.27
C ILE A 359 -27.46 57.10 3.80
N VAL A 360 -28.38 56.39 4.47
CA VAL A 360 -29.61 56.96 5.02
C VAL A 360 -29.29 58.00 6.09
N VAL A 361 -28.41 57.72 7.06
CA VAL A 361 -27.99 58.67 8.11
C VAL A 361 -27.32 59.91 7.54
N ARG A 362 -26.61 59.79 6.40
CA ARG A 362 -25.88 60.89 5.75
C ARG A 362 -26.67 61.53 4.61
N THR A 363 -28.00 61.30 4.51
CA THR A 363 -28.83 61.80 3.42
C THR A 363 -28.77 63.34 3.27
N ASN A 364 -28.77 64.10 4.36
CA ASN A 364 -28.63 65.55 4.32
C ASN A 364 -27.32 66.00 3.72
N PHE A 365 -26.21 65.36 4.09
CA PHE A 365 -24.88 65.63 3.53
C PHE A 365 -24.83 65.34 2.03
N ILE A 366 -25.45 64.21 1.61
CA ILE A 366 -25.56 63.85 0.17
C ILE A 366 -26.36 64.93 -0.59
N GLY A 367 -27.47 65.43 0.02
CA GLY A 367 -28.29 66.50 -0.55
C GLY A 367 -27.51 67.80 -0.80
N ILE A 368 -26.74 68.22 0.21
CA ILE A 368 -25.90 69.42 0.13
C ILE A 368 -24.83 69.27 -0.98
N LEU A 369 -24.12 68.14 -1.01
CA LEU A 369 -23.11 67.88 -2.06
C LEU A 369 -23.70 67.88 -3.46
N LYS A 370 -24.92 67.33 -3.66
CA LYS A 370 -25.61 67.38 -4.95
C LYS A 370 -26.05 68.77 -5.31
N ALA A 371 -26.50 69.60 -4.37
CA ALA A 371 -26.87 70.99 -4.56
C ALA A 371 -25.66 71.86 -5.00
N LEU A 372 -24.47 71.51 -4.51
CA LEU A 372 -23.19 72.10 -4.91
C LEU A 372 -22.66 71.61 -6.26
N GLY A 373 -23.41 70.74 -6.98
CA GLY A 373 -23.06 70.23 -8.29
C GLY A 373 -22.17 69.01 -8.34
N THR A 374 -21.97 68.32 -7.18
CA THR A 374 -21.16 67.10 -7.15
C THR A 374 -21.88 65.96 -7.89
N THR A 375 -21.14 65.21 -8.76
CA THR A 375 -21.69 64.11 -9.53
C THR A 375 -22.04 62.90 -8.66
N ASN A 376 -23.06 62.16 -9.05
CA ASN A 376 -23.45 60.94 -8.35
C ASN A 376 -22.29 59.93 -8.20
N TRP A 377 -21.41 59.83 -9.17
CA TRP A 377 -20.25 58.95 -9.14
C TRP A 377 -19.24 59.37 -8.05
N SER A 378 -18.97 60.65 -7.94
CA SER A 378 -18.08 61.17 -6.90
C SER A 378 -18.59 60.89 -5.49
N ILE A 379 -19.89 61.07 -5.30
CA ILE A 379 -20.51 60.75 -3.99
C ILE A 379 -20.46 59.25 -3.70
N ARG A 380 -20.81 58.40 -4.67
CA ARG A 380 -20.68 56.92 -4.52
C ARG A 380 -19.26 56.48 -4.16
N LYS A 381 -18.27 57.11 -4.82
CA LYS A 381 -16.84 56.81 -4.55
C LYS A 381 -16.46 57.07 -3.08
N ILE A 382 -17.00 58.14 -2.44
CA ILE A 382 -16.76 58.45 -1.04
C ILE A 382 -17.26 57.28 -0.15
N PHE A 383 -18.51 56.82 -0.37
CA PHE A 383 -19.09 55.72 0.40
C PHE A 383 -18.38 54.38 0.14
N LEU A 384 -17.96 54.08 -1.09
CA LEU A 384 -17.19 52.92 -1.44
C LEU A 384 -15.81 52.89 -0.75
N ILE A 385 -15.12 54.04 -0.73
CA ILE A 385 -13.83 54.16 -0.01
C ILE A 385 -14.00 53.94 1.48
N GLN A 386 -15.10 54.51 2.08
CA GLN A 386 -15.38 54.32 3.49
C GLN A 386 -15.71 52.84 3.82
N ALA A 387 -16.49 52.19 2.96
CA ALA A 387 -16.77 50.76 3.10
C ALA A 387 -15.50 49.91 2.92
N ALA A 388 -14.66 50.23 1.95
CA ALA A 388 -13.37 49.54 1.74
C ALA A 388 -12.47 49.63 2.99
N TYR A 389 -12.41 50.81 3.62
CA TYR A 389 -11.65 50.99 4.87
C TYR A 389 -12.21 50.16 6.02
N LEU A 390 -13.54 50.03 6.13
CA LEU A 390 -14.18 49.18 7.14
C LEU A 390 -13.88 47.71 6.91
N ILE A 391 -13.97 47.25 5.64
CA ILE A 391 -13.63 45.88 5.24
C ILE A 391 -12.17 45.58 5.57
N LEU A 392 -11.24 46.46 5.20
CA LEU A 392 -9.80 46.25 5.48
C LEU A 392 -9.51 46.15 6.98
N LYS A 393 -10.15 46.98 7.82
CA LYS A 393 -10.04 46.86 9.30
C LYS A 393 -10.57 45.52 9.80
N GLY A 394 -11.72 45.07 9.30
CA GLY A 394 -12.30 43.78 9.64
C GLY A 394 -11.41 42.62 9.24
N MET A 395 -10.88 42.69 8.02
CA MET A 395 -9.93 41.69 7.53
C MET A 395 -8.64 41.64 8.36
N LEU A 396 -8.10 42.79 8.77
CA LEU A 396 -6.88 42.81 9.58
C LEU A 396 -7.09 42.13 10.93
N ILE A 397 -8.20 42.43 11.60
CA ILE A 397 -8.56 41.79 12.88
C ILE A 397 -8.83 40.30 12.67
N GLY A 398 -9.62 39.97 11.64
CA GLY A 398 -9.93 38.58 11.31
C GLY A 398 -8.69 37.74 11.00
N ASN A 399 -7.76 38.29 10.22
CA ASN A 399 -6.48 37.62 9.94
C ASN A 399 -5.63 37.43 11.21
N LEU A 400 -5.58 38.45 12.09
CA LEU A 400 -4.82 38.34 13.34
C LEU A 400 -5.35 37.18 14.19
N ILE A 401 -6.67 37.08 14.34
CA ILE A 401 -7.31 36.00 15.12
C ILE A 401 -7.10 34.66 14.41
N GLY A 402 -7.38 34.59 13.10
CA GLY A 402 -7.28 33.34 12.32
C GLY A 402 -5.87 32.76 12.30
N ILE A 403 -4.85 33.59 11.99
CA ILE A 403 -3.46 33.16 11.99
C ILE A 403 -3.02 32.71 13.40
N SER A 404 -3.43 33.45 14.45
CA SER A 404 -3.10 33.06 15.83
C SER A 404 -3.67 31.68 16.18
N LEU A 405 -4.92 31.37 15.80
CA LEU A 405 -5.53 30.07 16.02
C LEU A 405 -4.81 28.96 15.24
N CYS A 406 -4.44 29.23 13.98
CA CYS A 406 -3.66 28.28 13.17
C CYS A 406 -2.29 27.98 13.79
N LEU A 407 -1.57 29.01 14.25
CA LEU A 407 -0.26 28.84 14.92
C LEU A 407 -0.38 28.05 16.23
N ILE A 408 -1.41 28.31 17.02
CA ILE A 408 -1.70 27.59 18.26
C ILE A 408 -1.97 26.10 17.92
N GLN A 409 -2.79 25.83 16.91
CA GLN A 409 -3.06 24.45 16.48
C GLN A 409 -1.80 23.75 15.99
N MET A 410 -0.95 24.40 15.18
CA MET A 410 0.32 23.83 14.71
C MET A 410 1.26 23.49 15.86
N GLN A 411 1.32 24.35 16.90
CA GLN A 411 2.25 24.18 18.02
C GLN A 411 1.73 23.19 19.06
N PHE A 412 0.47 23.26 19.42
CA PHE A 412 -0.12 22.52 20.54
C PHE A 412 -1.01 21.34 20.11
N GLY A 413 -1.50 21.34 18.86
CA GLY A 413 -2.39 20.28 18.38
C GLY A 413 -3.66 20.14 19.22
N LEU A 414 -4.31 21.27 19.55
CA LEU A 414 -5.47 21.31 20.46
C LEU A 414 -6.68 20.54 19.93
N PHE A 415 -6.89 20.59 18.61
CA PHE A 415 -7.99 19.87 17.98
C PHE A 415 -7.50 18.47 17.59
N ILE A 416 -7.88 17.50 18.42
CA ILE A 416 -7.60 16.07 18.23
C ILE A 416 -8.77 15.49 17.44
N LEU A 417 -8.45 14.66 16.45
CA LEU A 417 -9.40 13.90 15.65
C LEU A 417 -9.38 12.44 16.09
N ASP A 418 -10.49 11.75 15.87
CA ASP A 418 -10.52 10.30 16.03
C ASP A 418 -9.90 9.63 14.79
N PRO A 419 -8.75 8.95 14.91
CA PRO A 419 -8.08 8.34 13.78
C PRO A 419 -8.93 7.29 13.04
N SER A 420 -9.89 6.68 13.74
CA SER A 420 -10.79 5.68 13.15
C SER A 420 -11.78 6.28 12.14
N ILE A 421 -12.07 7.58 12.26
CA ILE A 421 -13.02 8.29 11.39
C ILE A 421 -12.29 9.20 10.39
N TYR A 422 -11.24 9.88 10.88
CA TYR A 422 -10.58 10.95 10.12
C TYR A 422 -9.21 10.58 9.57
N TYR A 423 -8.74 9.36 9.81
CA TYR A 423 -7.43 8.85 9.37
C TYR A 423 -6.22 9.68 9.86
N LEU A 424 -6.44 10.63 10.76
CA LEU A 424 -5.44 11.55 11.32
C LEU A 424 -5.69 11.78 12.79
N ASP A 425 -4.63 11.83 13.61
CA ASP A 425 -4.72 12.08 15.05
C ASP A 425 -5.05 13.55 15.39
N LYS A 426 -4.66 14.49 14.52
CA LYS A 426 -4.80 15.94 14.72
C LYS A 426 -5.19 16.61 13.43
N VAL A 427 -5.92 17.73 13.55
CA VAL A 427 -6.22 18.58 12.39
C VAL A 427 -4.92 19.13 11.81
N PRO A 428 -4.55 18.75 10.59
CA PRO A 428 -3.37 19.32 9.92
C PRO A 428 -3.66 20.76 9.52
N VAL A 429 -2.71 21.65 9.78
CA VAL A 429 -2.80 23.05 9.37
C VAL A 429 -1.58 23.39 8.53
N GLU A 430 -1.81 23.78 7.30
CA GLU A 430 -0.79 24.29 6.40
C GLU A 430 -1.09 25.76 6.10
N LEU A 431 -0.10 26.63 6.31
CA LEU A 431 -0.21 28.09 6.05
C LEU A 431 0.78 28.45 4.93
N THR A 432 0.25 28.58 3.72
CA THR A 432 1.03 29.09 2.58
C THR A 432 0.77 30.58 2.39
N PHE A 433 1.82 31.36 2.25
CA PHE A 433 1.70 32.81 2.06
C PHE A 433 0.88 33.17 0.81
N ILE A 434 1.01 32.39 -0.25
CA ILE A 434 0.30 32.60 -1.51
C ILE A 434 -1.20 32.40 -1.30
N ASP A 435 -1.61 31.33 -0.65
CA ASP A 435 -3.03 31.03 -0.41
C ASP A 435 -3.66 32.05 0.51
N TRP A 436 -2.96 32.44 1.59
CA TRP A 436 -3.39 33.50 2.47
C TRP A 436 -3.62 34.82 1.72
N PHE A 437 -2.67 35.23 0.87
CA PHE A 437 -2.79 36.47 0.09
C PHE A 437 -3.95 36.38 -0.90
N LEU A 438 -4.07 35.26 -1.62
CA LEU A 438 -5.09 35.05 -2.64
C LEU A 438 -6.50 35.05 -2.06
N ILE A 439 -6.72 34.38 -0.93
CA ILE A 439 -8.02 34.38 -0.23
C ILE A 439 -8.39 35.79 0.21
N ASN A 440 -7.47 36.53 0.80
CA ASN A 440 -7.70 37.91 1.23
C ASN A 440 -8.03 38.83 0.05
N PHE A 441 -7.27 38.73 -1.04
CA PHE A 441 -7.47 39.53 -2.24
C PHE A 441 -8.81 39.25 -2.92
N ILE A 442 -9.17 37.97 -3.06
CA ILE A 442 -10.46 37.56 -3.65
C ILE A 442 -11.61 38.05 -2.79
N THR A 443 -11.56 37.82 -1.47
CA THR A 443 -12.61 38.25 -0.52
C THR A 443 -12.80 39.74 -0.58
N PHE A 444 -11.73 40.53 -0.51
CA PHE A 444 -11.79 42.00 -0.63
C PHE A 444 -12.42 42.44 -1.94
N SER A 445 -11.98 41.87 -3.06
CA SER A 445 -12.46 42.22 -4.39
C SER A 445 -13.96 41.93 -4.56
N ILE A 446 -14.42 40.76 -4.12
CA ILE A 446 -15.84 40.35 -4.18
C ILE A 446 -16.69 41.28 -3.29
N CYS A 447 -16.25 41.58 -2.07
CA CYS A 447 -16.97 42.49 -1.18
C CYS A 447 -17.11 43.89 -1.77
N ILE A 448 -16.05 44.46 -2.35
CA ILE A 448 -16.11 45.75 -3.00
C ILE A 448 -17.04 45.76 -4.21
N LEU A 449 -16.96 44.75 -5.06
CA LEU A 449 -17.84 44.60 -6.24
C LEU A 449 -19.32 44.51 -5.81
N ALA A 450 -19.60 43.70 -4.79
CA ALA A 450 -20.95 43.54 -4.28
C ALA A 450 -21.55 44.85 -3.71
N LEU A 451 -20.72 45.74 -3.13
CA LEU A 451 -21.12 47.02 -2.60
C LEU A 451 -21.48 48.08 -3.67
N VAL A 452 -21.11 47.83 -4.91
CA VAL A 452 -21.53 48.72 -6.01
C VAL A 452 -23.05 48.77 -6.14
N ILE A 453 -23.73 47.61 -5.88
CA ILE A 453 -25.21 47.52 -5.95
C ILE A 453 -25.91 48.44 -4.92
N PRO A 454 -25.66 48.30 -3.58
CA PRO A 454 -26.29 49.20 -2.62
C PRO A 454 -25.84 50.65 -2.77
N SER A 455 -24.63 50.93 -3.29
CA SER A 455 -24.19 52.32 -3.56
C SER A 455 -25.09 53.03 -4.55
N TYR A 456 -25.82 52.31 -5.40
CA TYR A 456 -26.74 52.91 -6.37
C TYR A 456 -27.89 53.68 -5.73
N VAL A 457 -28.25 53.38 -4.48
CA VAL A 457 -29.28 54.09 -3.69
C VAL A 457 -28.95 55.59 -3.58
N VAL A 458 -27.66 55.98 -3.55
CA VAL A 458 -27.21 57.37 -3.56
C VAL A 458 -27.77 58.17 -4.76
N THR A 459 -27.96 57.53 -5.91
CA THR A 459 -28.46 58.21 -7.13
C THR A 459 -29.93 58.60 -6.98
N ARG A 460 -30.72 57.88 -6.19
CA ARG A 460 -32.16 58.07 -6.00
C ARG A 460 -32.48 59.17 -4.99
N ILE A 461 -31.51 59.70 -4.24
CA ILE A 461 -31.69 60.78 -3.28
C ILE A 461 -31.75 62.12 -4.07
N SER A 462 -32.94 62.81 -4.01
CA SER A 462 -33.09 64.12 -4.63
C SER A 462 -32.67 65.23 -3.65
N PRO A 463 -31.97 66.31 -4.11
CA PRO A 463 -31.53 67.38 -3.26
C PRO A 463 -32.67 68.08 -2.51
N THR A 464 -33.80 68.27 -3.21
CA THR A 464 -35.00 68.98 -2.68
C THR A 464 -35.65 68.22 -1.52
N LYS A 465 -35.66 66.86 -1.53
CA LYS A 465 -36.20 66.06 -0.44
C LYS A 465 -35.23 65.92 0.72
N ALA A 466 -33.92 65.88 0.43
CA ALA A 466 -32.88 65.69 1.43
C ALA A 466 -32.69 66.90 2.37
N ILE A 467 -32.92 68.10 1.86
CA ILE A 467 -32.76 69.37 2.63
C ILE A 467 -34.01 69.72 3.43
N ARG A 468 -35.18 69.13 3.11
CA ARG A 468 -36.50 69.45 3.73
C ARG A 468 -36.81 68.61 4.96
N PHE A 469 -35.99 67.64 5.33
CA PHE A 469 -36.15 66.86 6.54
C PHE A 469 -35.27 67.46 7.66
N ASN A 470 -35.78 68.45 8.35
CA ASN A 470 -35.48 68.77 9.73
C ASN A 470 -36.80 68.89 10.48
#